data_032d450986baea0f7c4e6072acfef4ee
#
_entry.id   032d450986baea0f7c4e6072acfef4ee
#
_cell.length_a   1.000
_cell.length_b   1.000
_cell.length_c   1.000
_cell.angle_alpha   90.00
_cell.angle_beta   90.00
_cell.angle_gamma   90.00
#
_symmetry.space_group_name_H-M   'P 1'
#
loop_
_entity.id
_entity.type
_entity.pdbx_description
1 polymer ?
#
loop_
_entity_poly.entity_id
_entity_poly.type
_entity_poly.pdbx_seq_one_letter_code
_entity_poly.pdbx_strand_id
1 'polypeptide(L)'
;VQRLSTARLLVMDQRPDRTVTEGFQIATRTELWWTPRDGDNEALWPSTVTLSQEFYDSIVAAPIPVDLRALAALRTHGSGGLPIDIYTWLAHRMSYLRKSTLVPWVLLSHQFGSQYKLLRQFRAELIKQLPKVQAVYPAAKVTVTTDGLLLSPSPTPVGRRLLKG
;
A
#
# COMPACT_ATOMS: atom_id res chain seq x y z
N VAL A 1 12.57 9.76 -4.76
CA VAL A 1 11.98 10.84 -3.94
C VAL A 1 11.44 11.95 -4.85
N GLN A 2 12.23 12.51 -5.79
CA GLN A 2 11.78 13.60 -6.69
C GLN A 2 10.47 13.28 -7.45
N ARG A 3 10.28 12.04 -7.94
CA ARG A 3 9.04 11.64 -8.64
C ARG A 3 7.79 11.65 -7.74
N LEU A 4 7.94 11.37 -6.46
CA LEU A 4 6.85 11.40 -5.48
C LEU A 4 6.49 12.82 -5.05
N SER A 5 7.49 13.68 -4.89
CA SER A 5 7.26 15.07 -4.46
C SER A 5 6.58 15.93 -5.52
N THR A 6 6.71 15.57 -6.80
CA THR A 6 6.03 16.24 -7.92
C THR A 6 4.75 15.51 -8.37
N ALA A 7 4.42 14.38 -7.73
CA ALA A 7 3.26 13.59 -8.09
C ALA A 7 1.97 14.31 -7.68
N ARG A 8 1.02 14.31 -8.63
CA ARG A 8 -0.36 14.72 -8.39
C ARG A 8 -1.22 13.48 -8.34
N LEU A 9 -1.98 13.31 -7.27
CA LEU A 9 -2.99 12.28 -7.18
C LEU A 9 -4.28 12.79 -7.81
N LEU A 10 -4.86 11.95 -8.68
CA LEU A 10 -6.18 12.19 -9.26
C LEU A 10 -7.10 11.09 -8.73
N VAL A 11 -8.11 11.47 -7.99
CA VAL A 11 -9.19 10.57 -7.55
C VAL A 11 -10.35 10.78 -8.49
N MET A 12 -10.79 9.71 -9.15
CA MET A 12 -11.90 9.75 -10.09
C MET A 12 -13.05 8.89 -9.55
N ASP A 13 -14.15 9.53 -9.18
CA ASP A 13 -15.41 8.86 -8.81
C ASP A 13 -16.32 8.86 -10.04
N GLN A 14 -16.42 7.70 -10.68
CA GLN A 14 -17.26 7.49 -11.86
C GLN A 14 -18.60 6.87 -11.44
N ARG A 15 -19.68 7.59 -11.65
CA ARG A 15 -21.06 7.14 -11.47
C ARG A 15 -21.79 7.15 -12.81
N PRO A 16 -22.92 6.42 -12.95
CA PRO A 16 -23.67 6.38 -14.21
C PRO A 16 -24.12 7.75 -14.72
N ASP A 17 -24.31 8.70 -13.81
CA ASP A 17 -24.85 10.04 -14.04
C ASP A 17 -23.80 11.17 -13.99
N ARG A 18 -22.62 10.90 -13.41
CA ARG A 18 -21.58 11.92 -13.27
C ARG A 18 -20.18 11.33 -13.06
N THR A 19 -19.17 12.08 -13.45
CA THR A 19 -17.78 11.85 -13.08
C THR A 19 -17.27 13.02 -12.27
N VAL A 20 -16.76 12.74 -11.06
CA VAL A 20 -16.08 13.73 -10.23
C VAL A 20 -14.60 13.40 -10.24
N THR A 21 -13.78 14.38 -10.58
CA THR A 21 -12.30 14.26 -10.54
C THR A 21 -11.76 15.26 -9.54
N GLU A 22 -11.12 14.76 -8.50
CA GLU A 22 -10.41 15.57 -7.53
C GLU A 22 -8.92 15.32 -7.67
N GLY A 23 -8.11 16.37 -7.59
CA GLY A 23 -6.66 16.26 -7.72
C GLY A 23 -5.95 17.11 -6.70
N PHE A 24 -4.98 16.50 -5.98
CA PHE A 24 -4.14 17.19 -5.02
C PHE A 24 -2.68 16.78 -5.16
N GLN A 25 -1.79 17.66 -4.74
CA GLN A 25 -0.35 17.36 -4.68
C GLN A 25 -0.03 16.63 -3.38
N ILE A 26 0.88 15.66 -3.46
CA ILE A 26 1.35 14.92 -2.27
C ILE A 26 2.19 15.83 -1.37
N ALA A 27 3.10 16.60 -1.97
CA ALA A 27 4.02 17.46 -1.24
C ALA A 27 4.00 18.89 -1.75
N THR A 28 4.09 19.85 -0.83
CA THR A 28 4.24 21.30 -1.13
C THR A 28 5.70 21.73 -1.16
N ARG A 29 6.57 21.03 -0.43
CA ARG A 29 7.99 21.34 -0.35
C ARG A 29 8.82 20.07 -0.19
N THR A 30 9.98 20.02 -0.84
CA THR A 30 10.95 18.92 -0.70
C THR A 30 12.33 19.53 -0.58
N GLU A 31 13.03 19.21 0.49
CA GLU A 31 14.43 19.54 0.70
C GLU A 31 15.23 18.24 0.66
N LEU A 32 16.05 18.08 -0.36
CA LEU A 32 16.91 16.92 -0.52
C LEU A 32 18.36 17.35 -0.33
N TRP A 33 19.01 16.76 0.64
CA TRP A 33 20.43 16.93 0.89
C TRP A 33 21.17 15.75 0.27
N TRP A 34 22.10 16.05 -0.62
CA TRP A 34 22.96 15.06 -1.25
C TRP A 34 24.30 15.06 -0.54
N THR A 35 24.66 13.94 0.09
CA THR A 35 26.04 13.70 0.48
C THR A 35 26.80 13.19 -0.74
N PRO A 36 27.96 13.80 -1.15
CA PRO A 36 28.87 13.17 -2.08
C PRO A 36 29.23 11.77 -1.57
N ARG A 37 29.32 10.80 -2.49
CA ARG A 37 29.69 9.40 -2.18
C ARG A 37 31.16 9.31 -1.79
N ASP A 38 31.53 9.79 -0.63
CA ASP A 38 32.79 9.43 0.02
C ASP A 38 32.45 8.88 1.41
N GLY A 39 32.92 7.67 1.67
CA GLY A 39 32.48 6.77 2.71
C GLY A 39 32.31 7.41 4.10
N ASP A 40 31.41 6.82 4.86
CA ASP A 40 31.22 6.90 6.31
C ASP A 40 30.70 8.20 6.96
N ASN A 41 30.21 9.18 6.23
CA ASN A 41 29.49 10.28 6.86
C ASN A 41 27.98 10.18 6.63
N GLU A 42 27.21 9.89 7.70
CA GLU A 42 25.77 10.14 7.75
C GLU A 42 25.52 11.60 7.34
N ALA A 43 24.55 11.81 6.46
CA ALA A 43 24.17 13.17 6.04
C ALA A 43 23.89 14.00 7.30
N LEU A 44 24.62 15.09 7.51
CA LEU A 44 24.48 16.00 8.66
C LEU A 44 23.06 16.60 8.74
N TRP A 45 22.31 16.57 7.63
CA TRP A 45 20.96 17.14 7.52
C TRP A 45 19.99 16.10 6.96
N PRO A 46 18.89 15.81 7.67
CA PRO A 46 17.88 14.90 7.16
C PRO A 46 17.15 15.53 5.97
N SER A 47 16.96 14.76 4.89
CA SER A 47 16.08 15.15 3.80
C SER A 47 14.65 15.22 4.31
N THR A 48 13.93 16.29 4.00
CA THR A 48 12.56 16.53 4.46
C THR A 48 11.59 16.64 3.31
N VAL A 49 10.36 16.17 3.53
CA VAL A 49 9.24 16.33 2.63
C VAL A 49 8.08 16.93 3.41
N THR A 50 7.62 18.10 3.01
CA THR A 50 6.43 18.73 3.59
C THR A 50 5.22 18.30 2.78
N LEU A 51 4.28 17.61 3.41
CA LEU A 51 3.04 17.17 2.76
C LEU A 51 2.08 18.35 2.55
N SER A 52 1.23 18.27 1.53
CA SER A 52 0.11 19.19 1.40
C SER A 52 -0.91 18.94 2.52
N GLN A 53 -1.65 19.97 2.92
CA GLN A 53 -2.66 19.84 3.96
C GLN A 53 -3.73 18.81 3.57
N GLU A 54 -4.21 18.86 2.33
CA GLU A 54 -5.22 17.94 1.81
C GLU A 54 -4.75 16.48 1.86
N PHE A 55 -3.49 16.22 1.49
CA PHE A 55 -2.93 14.87 1.56
C PHE A 55 -2.76 14.42 3.01
N TYR A 56 -2.27 15.29 3.89
CA TYR A 56 -2.15 15.01 5.32
C TYR A 56 -3.51 14.66 5.93
N ASP A 57 -4.53 15.47 5.68
CA ASP A 57 -5.88 15.25 6.20
C ASP A 57 -6.47 13.92 5.70
N SER A 58 -6.23 13.57 4.44
CA SER A 58 -6.68 12.29 3.87
C SER A 58 -6.04 11.09 4.56
N ILE A 59 -4.75 11.15 4.92
CA ILE A 59 -4.04 10.10 5.65
C ILE A 59 -4.58 9.97 7.08
N VAL A 60 -4.79 11.10 7.75
CA VAL A 60 -5.28 11.12 9.13
C VAL A 60 -6.73 10.63 9.21
N ALA A 61 -7.56 10.98 8.23
CA ALA A 61 -8.98 10.57 8.19
C ALA A 61 -9.15 9.04 8.00
N ALA A 62 -8.24 8.39 7.27
CA ALA A 62 -8.33 6.98 6.93
C ALA A 62 -7.00 6.22 7.14
N PRO A 63 -6.46 6.16 8.37
CA PRO A 63 -5.19 5.51 8.62
C PRO A 63 -5.29 3.99 8.40
N ILE A 64 -4.27 3.44 7.73
CA ILE A 64 -4.15 1.98 7.56
C ILE A 64 -3.34 1.41 8.73
N PRO A 65 -3.87 0.45 9.49
CA PRO A 65 -3.20 -0.13 10.65
C PRO A 65 -2.11 -1.14 10.22
N VAL A 66 -0.91 -0.66 9.91
CA VAL A 66 0.25 -1.47 9.50
C VAL A 66 1.25 -1.66 10.64
N ASP A 67 1.85 -2.84 10.73
CA ASP A 67 3.00 -3.10 11.62
C ASP A 67 4.30 -2.77 10.86
N LEU A 68 5.05 -1.80 11.36
CA LEU A 68 6.32 -1.37 10.74
C LEU A 68 7.37 -2.49 10.74
N ARG A 69 7.33 -3.42 11.69
CA ARG A 69 8.23 -4.59 11.74
C ARG A 69 7.91 -5.55 10.60
N ALA A 70 6.63 -5.74 10.30
CA ALA A 70 6.19 -6.53 9.15
C ALA A 70 6.66 -5.92 7.82
N LEU A 71 6.54 -4.58 7.68
CA LEU A 71 7.04 -3.87 6.49
C LEU A 71 8.56 -4.00 6.36
N ALA A 72 9.30 -3.87 7.48
CA ALA A 72 10.76 -4.05 7.48
C ALA A 72 11.15 -5.48 7.06
N ALA A 73 10.48 -6.51 7.60
CA ALA A 73 10.72 -7.90 7.24
C ALA A 73 10.46 -8.17 5.75
N LEU A 74 9.34 -7.68 5.20
CA LEU A 74 9.02 -7.83 3.79
C LEU A 74 10.02 -7.14 2.86
N ARG A 75 10.57 -5.99 3.29
CA ARG A 75 11.61 -5.27 2.54
C ARG A 75 12.94 -6.03 2.49
N THR A 76 13.35 -6.62 3.60
CA THR A 76 14.64 -7.32 3.71
C THR A 76 14.69 -8.58 2.85
N HIS A 77 13.57 -9.27 2.63
CA HIS A 77 13.51 -10.50 1.85
C HIS A 77 13.45 -10.29 0.32
N GLY A 78 13.80 -9.10 -0.17
CA GLY A 78 14.24 -8.82 -1.55
C GLY A 78 13.27 -9.14 -2.69
N SER A 79 11.96 -9.09 -2.46
CA SER A 79 10.95 -9.52 -3.45
C SER A 79 10.26 -8.39 -4.21
N GLY A 80 10.86 -7.19 -4.26
CA GLY A 80 10.21 -6.02 -4.87
C GLY A 80 9.09 -5.43 -4.00
N GLY A 81 8.29 -4.51 -4.56
CA GLY A 81 7.20 -3.83 -3.85
C GLY A 81 5.95 -4.67 -3.62
N LEU A 82 5.69 -5.68 -4.47
CA LEU A 82 4.44 -6.43 -4.47
C LEU A 82 4.03 -7.04 -3.11
N PRO A 83 4.91 -7.67 -2.32
CA PRO A 83 4.53 -8.18 -0.99
C PRO A 83 4.11 -7.06 -0.02
N ILE A 84 4.77 -5.91 -0.08
CA ILE A 84 4.43 -4.73 0.73
C ILE A 84 3.06 -4.19 0.33
N ASP A 85 2.80 -4.10 -0.97
CA ASP A 85 1.52 -3.64 -1.51
C ASP A 85 0.38 -4.59 -1.11
N ILE A 86 0.58 -5.90 -1.24
CA ILE A 86 -0.40 -6.91 -0.81
C ILE A 86 -0.67 -6.81 0.70
N TYR A 87 0.38 -6.70 1.52
CA TYR A 87 0.26 -6.59 2.97
C TYR A 87 -0.54 -5.34 3.37
N THR A 88 -0.19 -4.19 2.82
CA THR A 88 -0.85 -2.92 3.11
C THR A 88 -2.31 -2.94 2.68
N TRP A 89 -2.58 -3.50 1.49
CA TRP A 89 -3.93 -3.68 0.98
C TRP A 89 -4.75 -4.61 1.87
N LEU A 90 -4.20 -5.75 2.31
CA LEU A 90 -4.88 -6.66 3.23
C LEU A 90 -5.18 -5.98 4.57
N ALA A 91 -4.20 -5.26 5.14
CA ALA A 91 -4.39 -4.51 6.39
C ALA A 91 -5.56 -3.51 6.27
N HIS A 92 -5.62 -2.78 5.15
CA HIS A 92 -6.72 -1.88 4.85
C HIS A 92 -8.04 -2.64 4.68
N ARG A 93 -8.09 -3.68 3.83
CA ARG A 93 -9.32 -4.45 3.59
C ARG A 93 -9.88 -5.07 4.86
N MET A 94 -9.03 -5.68 5.70
CA MET A 94 -9.45 -6.31 6.96
C MET A 94 -10.00 -5.30 7.97
N SER A 95 -9.62 -4.01 7.88
CA SER A 95 -10.12 -2.97 8.79
C SER A 95 -11.64 -2.72 8.69
N TYR A 96 -12.25 -3.03 7.54
CA TYR A 96 -13.68 -2.80 7.28
C TYR A 96 -14.44 -4.03 6.75
N LEU A 97 -13.74 -5.13 6.44
CA LEU A 97 -14.38 -6.33 5.90
C LEU A 97 -15.32 -6.96 6.95
N ARG A 98 -16.62 -7.11 6.60
CA ARG A 98 -17.63 -7.67 7.51
C ARG A 98 -18.10 -9.07 7.11
N LYS A 99 -17.94 -9.44 5.86
CA LYS A 99 -18.31 -10.76 5.31
C LYS A 99 -17.25 -11.26 4.36
N SER A 100 -17.17 -12.58 4.19
CA SER A 100 -16.25 -13.17 3.20
C SER A 100 -16.56 -12.63 1.82
N THR A 101 -15.50 -12.18 1.13
CA THR A 101 -15.61 -11.50 -0.15
C THR A 101 -14.57 -12.07 -1.11
N LEU A 102 -15.03 -12.50 -2.27
CA LEU A 102 -14.16 -12.89 -3.37
C LEU A 102 -13.68 -11.64 -4.12
N VAL A 103 -12.38 -11.50 -4.27
CA VAL A 103 -11.76 -10.46 -5.10
C VAL A 103 -11.22 -11.12 -6.37
N PRO A 104 -11.83 -10.88 -7.54
CA PRO A 104 -11.46 -11.52 -8.79
C PRO A 104 -10.02 -11.18 -9.23
N TRP A 105 -9.36 -12.13 -9.91
CA TRP A 105 -8.00 -11.95 -10.43
C TRP A 105 -7.86 -10.73 -11.33
N VAL A 106 -8.89 -10.41 -12.11
CA VAL A 106 -8.89 -9.24 -13.00
C VAL A 106 -8.80 -7.95 -12.19
N LEU A 107 -9.57 -7.82 -11.09
CA LEU A 107 -9.52 -6.63 -10.23
C LEU A 107 -8.18 -6.50 -9.51
N LEU A 108 -7.62 -7.63 -9.03
CA LEU A 108 -6.29 -7.63 -8.42
C LEU A 108 -5.21 -7.23 -9.42
N SER A 109 -5.32 -7.66 -10.68
CA SER A 109 -4.35 -7.30 -11.72
C SER A 109 -4.43 -5.82 -12.10
N HIS A 110 -5.60 -5.21 -12.07
CA HIS A 110 -5.74 -3.76 -12.28
C HIS A 110 -5.08 -2.97 -11.13
N GLN A 111 -5.16 -3.48 -9.93
CA GLN A 111 -4.62 -2.80 -8.74
C GLN A 111 -3.10 -2.96 -8.59
N PHE A 112 -2.56 -4.18 -8.83
CA PHE A 112 -1.15 -4.51 -8.55
C PHE A 112 -0.37 -4.91 -9.80
N GLY A 113 -1.06 -5.20 -10.88
CA GLY A 113 -0.49 -5.88 -12.04
C GLY A 113 -0.02 -4.98 -13.17
N SER A 114 0.15 -3.67 -12.97
CA SER A 114 0.48 -2.72 -14.03
C SER A 114 1.72 -3.06 -14.86
N GLN A 115 2.64 -3.83 -14.30
CA GLN A 115 3.88 -4.28 -14.97
C GLN A 115 3.77 -5.65 -15.66
N TYR A 116 2.63 -6.36 -15.53
CA TYR A 116 2.43 -7.68 -16.10
C TYR A 116 1.58 -7.61 -17.37
N LYS A 117 2.08 -8.17 -18.47
CA LYS A 117 1.35 -8.20 -19.74
C LYS A 117 0.20 -9.20 -19.76
N LEU A 118 0.30 -10.29 -18.96
CA LEU A 118 -0.66 -11.38 -18.94
C LEU A 118 -1.17 -11.65 -17.52
N LEU A 119 -2.47 -11.81 -17.38
CA LEU A 119 -3.13 -12.13 -16.11
C LEU A 119 -2.54 -13.39 -15.43
N ARG A 120 -2.20 -14.43 -16.22
CA ARG A 120 -1.59 -15.65 -15.70
C ARG A 120 -0.25 -15.42 -15.02
N GLN A 121 0.58 -14.49 -15.55
CA GLN A 121 1.89 -14.15 -14.97
C GLN A 121 1.71 -13.40 -13.65
N PHE A 122 0.82 -12.41 -13.64
CA PHE A 122 0.44 -11.70 -12.43
C PHE A 122 -0.05 -12.65 -11.34
N ARG A 123 -1.02 -13.55 -11.69
CA ARG A 123 -1.57 -14.54 -10.76
C ARG A 123 -0.48 -15.42 -10.16
N ALA A 124 0.41 -15.96 -10.99
CA ALA A 124 1.50 -16.82 -10.53
C ALA A 124 2.43 -16.08 -9.55
N GLU A 125 2.79 -14.84 -9.86
CA GLU A 125 3.65 -14.05 -9.00
C GLU A 125 2.95 -13.68 -7.68
N LEU A 126 1.69 -13.24 -7.72
CA LEU A 126 0.94 -12.92 -6.51
C LEU A 126 0.83 -14.12 -5.58
N ILE A 127 0.49 -15.30 -6.11
CA ILE A 127 0.40 -16.57 -5.34
C ILE A 127 1.76 -16.92 -4.71
N LYS A 128 2.86 -16.71 -5.43
CA LYS A 128 4.22 -16.96 -4.94
C LYS A 128 4.60 -15.98 -3.79
N GLN A 129 4.11 -14.75 -3.82
CA GLN A 129 4.41 -13.76 -2.78
C GLN A 129 3.49 -13.86 -1.55
N LEU A 130 2.29 -14.42 -1.71
CA LEU A 130 1.28 -14.48 -0.65
C LEU A 130 1.77 -15.17 0.64
N PRO A 131 2.52 -16.30 0.61
CA PRO A 131 3.05 -16.91 1.83
C PRO A 131 3.95 -16.01 2.66
N LYS A 132 4.72 -15.11 2.01
CA LYS A 132 5.58 -14.14 2.71
C LYS A 132 4.74 -13.13 3.48
N VAL A 133 3.64 -12.70 2.88
CA VAL A 133 2.69 -11.79 3.52
C VAL A 133 2.00 -12.48 4.69
N GLN A 134 1.58 -13.75 4.51
CA GLN A 134 0.95 -14.54 5.58
C GLN A 134 1.91 -14.82 6.74
N ALA A 135 3.22 -14.95 6.48
CA ALA A 135 4.22 -15.12 7.53
C ALA A 135 4.31 -13.92 8.48
N VAL A 136 4.13 -12.69 7.96
CA VAL A 136 4.15 -11.46 8.78
C VAL A 136 2.74 -11.01 9.22
N TYR A 137 1.70 -11.60 8.64
CA TYR A 137 0.31 -11.33 8.98
C TYR A 137 -0.51 -12.65 9.06
N PRO A 138 -0.18 -13.53 10.03
CA PRO A 138 -0.79 -14.85 10.12
C PRO A 138 -2.30 -14.82 10.43
N ALA A 139 -2.80 -13.74 11.03
CA ALA A 139 -4.22 -13.58 11.31
C ALA A 139 -5.08 -13.35 10.06
N ALA A 140 -4.48 -12.95 8.93
CA ALA A 140 -5.22 -12.70 7.70
C ALA A 140 -5.73 -14.01 7.08
N LYS A 141 -7.04 -14.18 7.02
CA LYS A 141 -7.69 -15.33 6.40
C LYS A 141 -7.88 -15.08 4.90
N VAL A 142 -6.91 -15.53 4.12
CA VAL A 142 -6.88 -15.38 2.66
C VAL A 142 -6.76 -16.76 2.03
N THR A 143 -7.70 -17.09 1.16
CA THR A 143 -7.71 -18.36 0.42
C THR A 143 -7.59 -18.10 -1.07
N VAL A 144 -6.66 -18.76 -1.72
CA VAL A 144 -6.50 -18.73 -3.18
C VAL A 144 -7.58 -19.62 -3.80
N THR A 145 -8.36 -19.06 -4.74
CA THR A 145 -9.37 -19.80 -5.50
C THR A 145 -9.08 -19.74 -7.00
N THR A 146 -9.85 -20.47 -7.79
CA THR A 146 -9.78 -20.43 -9.25
C THR A 146 -10.02 -19.02 -9.78
N ASP A 147 -10.98 -18.29 -9.18
CA ASP A 147 -11.51 -17.02 -9.70
C ASP A 147 -10.85 -15.79 -9.07
N GLY A 148 -10.15 -15.94 -7.94
CA GLY A 148 -9.54 -14.82 -7.23
C GLY A 148 -9.03 -15.16 -5.84
N LEU A 149 -8.92 -14.17 -4.98
CA LEU A 149 -8.66 -14.31 -3.57
C LEU A 149 -9.95 -14.20 -2.77
N LEU A 150 -10.28 -15.23 -1.99
CA LEU A 150 -11.35 -15.19 -1.01
C LEU A 150 -10.78 -14.63 0.30
N LEU A 151 -11.28 -13.49 0.71
CA LEU A 151 -10.94 -12.83 1.96
C LEU A 151 -12.04 -13.09 2.98
N SER A 152 -11.69 -13.55 4.17
CA SER A 152 -12.62 -13.68 5.29
C SER A 152 -12.29 -12.66 6.38
N PRO A 153 -13.29 -12.12 7.11
CA PRO A 153 -13.07 -11.16 8.18
C PRO A 153 -12.00 -11.63 9.16
N SER A 154 -11.05 -10.76 9.41
CA SER A 154 -9.86 -11.05 10.21
C SER A 154 -9.45 -9.82 11.01
N PRO A 155 -8.82 -9.96 12.20
CA PRO A 155 -8.29 -8.81 12.92
C PRO A 155 -7.21 -8.12 12.10
N THR A 156 -7.08 -6.81 12.25
CA THR A 156 -6.01 -6.02 11.63
C THR A 156 -4.63 -6.36 12.23
N PRO A 157 -3.52 -6.17 11.51
CA PRO A 157 -2.17 -6.46 12.02
C PRO A 157 -1.85 -5.73 13.32
N VAL A 158 -2.41 -4.54 13.47
CA VAL A 158 -2.29 -3.71 14.68
C VAL A 158 -3.68 -3.31 15.11
N GLY A 159 -3.99 -3.42 16.39
CA GLY A 159 -5.26 -2.95 16.97
C GLY A 159 -5.42 -1.45 16.77
N ARG A 160 -6.64 -1.01 16.47
CA ARG A 160 -6.96 0.41 16.35
C ARG A 160 -6.69 1.09 17.70
N ARG A 161 -5.60 1.85 17.81
CA ARG A 161 -5.46 2.82 18.91
C ARG A 161 -6.37 3.98 18.57
N LEU A 162 -7.42 4.17 19.37
CA LEU A 162 -8.13 5.45 19.39
C LEU A 162 -7.09 6.48 19.88
N LEU A 163 -6.66 7.36 19.01
CA LEU A 163 -5.96 8.57 19.44
C LEU A 163 -6.98 9.33 20.26
N LYS A 164 -6.80 9.31 21.59
CA LYS A 164 -7.52 10.22 22.46
C LYS A 164 -7.01 11.62 22.09
N GLY A 165 -7.91 12.42 21.51
CA GLY A 165 -7.74 13.85 21.34
C GLY A 165 -7.65 14.55 22.70
#